data_608549d760ce5147d3ac608441b4beb4
#
_entry.id   608549d760ce5147d3ac608441b4beb4
#
_cell.length_a   1.000
_cell.length_b   1.000
_cell.length_c   1.000
_cell.angle_alpha   90.00
_cell.angle_beta   90.00
_cell.angle_gamma   90.00
#
_symmetry.space_group_name_H-M   'P 1'
#
loop_
_entity.id
_entity.type
_entity.pdbx_description
1 polymer ?
#
loop_
_entity_poly.entity_id
_entity_poly.type
_entity_poly.pdbx_seq_one_letter_code
_entity_poly.pdbx_strand_id
1 'polypeptide(L)'
;MKIQIKKIVGVLLACAGIMTSTSCADFEEINKNPYLPDKDMEQKDGVLNGAYMPNLEKHIIPVPLKTDNTDLTNAYQISINLCGDSWIGYFSPRDNKWNEASNTTTFFFSEGWVNLMYEYAITNIFAPWIQLKNINMSGENPNKEMYAIAQISKIMGLHRSTDKFGPIPYKQVGNGSFTVEYDSQESVYRSFFEELDEAVTVLYDFYMKANNTVPMASDVVYEGDVTKWIRLANSLMLRLAIRVRYADEVLARTYAEKAIKNPIGVMESIDDMAKMNRGANLQTKHPMYQIADPGQYNDSRMGATIQCYMKGYADPRISKYFQDQG
;
A
#
# COMPACT_ATOMS: atom_id res chain seq x y z
N MET A 1 -25.25 28.50 -67.56
CA MET A 1 -25.50 28.83 -66.14
C MET A 1 -25.41 27.62 -65.18
N LYS A 2 -25.98 26.44 -65.53
CA LYS A 2 -25.91 25.23 -64.65
C LYS A 2 -24.49 24.64 -64.39
N ILE A 3 -23.56 24.83 -65.32
CA ILE A 3 -22.16 24.30 -65.19
C ILE A 3 -21.28 25.17 -64.25
N GLN A 4 -21.50 26.47 -64.27
CA GLN A 4 -20.80 27.41 -63.36
C GLN A 4 -21.19 27.20 -61.89
N ILE A 5 -22.47 26.95 -61.64
CA ILE A 5 -22.97 26.72 -60.25
C ILE A 5 -22.41 25.43 -59.68
N LYS A 6 -22.27 24.35 -60.46
CA LYS A 6 -21.65 23.09 -59.99
C LYS A 6 -20.17 23.23 -59.64
N LYS A 7 -19.42 24.07 -60.36
CA LYS A 7 -18.01 24.34 -60.05
C LYS A 7 -17.86 25.18 -58.77
N ILE A 8 -18.72 26.17 -58.56
CA ILE A 8 -18.72 27.02 -57.37
C ILE A 8 -19.11 26.21 -56.12
N VAL A 9 -20.11 25.33 -56.20
CA VAL A 9 -20.52 24.43 -55.11
C VAL A 9 -19.42 23.40 -54.79
N GLY A 10 -18.72 22.88 -55.80
CA GLY A 10 -17.58 21.98 -55.60
C GLY A 10 -16.40 22.64 -54.91
N VAL A 11 -16.08 23.88 -55.21
CA VAL A 11 -15.00 24.63 -54.55
C VAL A 11 -15.41 25.01 -53.12
N LEU A 12 -16.65 25.39 -52.87
CA LEU A 12 -17.15 25.68 -51.50
C LEU A 12 -17.19 24.45 -50.62
N LEU A 13 -17.51 23.27 -51.14
CA LEU A 13 -17.45 22.01 -50.40
C LEU A 13 -16.00 21.56 -50.12
N ALA A 14 -15.07 21.79 -51.04
CA ALA A 14 -13.66 21.50 -50.82
C ALA A 14 -13.02 22.46 -49.78
N CYS A 15 -13.38 23.73 -49.78
CA CYS A 15 -12.92 24.69 -48.77
C CYS A 15 -13.53 24.41 -47.36
N ALA A 16 -14.79 23.95 -47.29
CA ALA A 16 -15.40 23.55 -46.01
C ALA A 16 -14.77 22.28 -45.44
N GLY A 17 -14.34 21.33 -46.29
CA GLY A 17 -13.61 20.11 -45.86
C GLY A 17 -12.20 20.37 -45.35
N ILE A 18 -11.52 21.43 -45.78
CA ILE A 18 -10.16 21.78 -45.35
C ILE A 18 -10.18 22.54 -44.00
N MET A 19 -11.25 23.27 -43.71
CA MET A 19 -11.37 23.98 -42.41
C MET A 19 -11.73 23.10 -41.23
N THR A 20 -12.21 21.87 -41.45
CA THR A 20 -12.52 20.94 -40.35
C THR A 20 -11.35 20.06 -39.91
N SER A 21 -10.26 20.01 -40.67
CA SER A 21 -9.09 19.19 -40.35
C SER A 21 -8.00 19.88 -39.54
N THR A 22 -8.04 21.20 -39.36
CA THR A 22 -7.06 21.95 -38.59
C THR A 22 -7.49 22.25 -37.16
N SER A 23 -8.73 21.94 -36.80
CA SER A 23 -9.25 22.27 -35.44
C SER A 23 -8.90 21.29 -34.35
N CYS A 24 -8.36 20.09 -34.66
CA CYS A 24 -8.06 19.09 -33.64
C CYS A 24 -6.56 18.94 -33.31
N ALA A 25 -5.66 19.51 -34.14
CA ALA A 25 -4.23 19.33 -33.93
C ALA A 25 -3.66 20.13 -32.73
N ASP A 26 -4.27 21.26 -32.41
CA ASP A 26 -3.77 22.15 -31.37
C ASP A 26 -4.54 22.02 -30.04
N PHE A 27 -5.56 21.18 -29.96
CA PHE A 27 -6.40 21.09 -28.75
C PHE A 27 -5.63 20.55 -27.54
N GLU A 28 -4.72 19.63 -27.73
CA GLU A 28 -3.84 19.13 -26.66
C GLU A 28 -2.81 20.17 -26.22
N GLU A 29 -2.32 20.98 -27.14
CA GLU A 29 -1.33 22.01 -26.87
C GLU A 29 -1.94 23.25 -26.21
N ILE A 30 -3.13 23.65 -26.64
CA ILE A 30 -3.90 24.78 -26.05
C ILE A 30 -4.39 24.44 -24.63
N ASN A 31 -4.69 23.16 -24.35
CA ASN A 31 -5.14 22.71 -23.02
C ASN A 31 -3.98 22.29 -22.09
N LYS A 32 -2.73 22.36 -22.51
CA LYS A 32 -1.60 22.21 -21.58
C LYS A 32 -1.62 23.37 -20.60
N ASN A 33 -1.84 23.08 -19.35
CA ASN A 33 -1.68 24.09 -18.30
C ASN A 33 -0.18 24.41 -18.15
N PRO A 34 0.27 25.63 -18.50
CA PRO A 34 1.69 25.99 -18.46
C PRO A 34 2.27 26.05 -17.03
N TYR A 35 1.41 25.95 -16.01
CA TYR A 35 1.79 25.93 -14.59
C TYR A 35 1.84 24.51 -14.00
N LEU A 36 1.46 23.49 -14.78
CA LEU A 36 1.68 22.11 -14.36
C LEU A 36 3.00 21.63 -14.94
N PRO A 37 3.81 20.90 -14.16
CA PRO A 37 5.01 20.25 -14.68
C PRO A 37 4.62 19.37 -15.88
N ASP A 38 5.41 19.40 -16.94
CA ASP A 38 5.19 18.45 -18.02
C ASP A 38 5.64 17.03 -17.58
N LYS A 39 5.17 16.00 -18.28
CA LYS A 39 5.50 14.61 -17.93
C LYS A 39 6.99 14.32 -17.89
N ASP A 40 7.78 15.03 -18.68
CA ASP A 40 9.24 14.87 -18.72
C ASP A 40 9.92 15.53 -17.51
N MET A 41 9.41 16.66 -17.04
CA MET A 41 9.86 17.31 -15.80
C MET A 41 9.45 16.46 -14.57
N GLU A 42 8.21 15.97 -14.54
CA GLU A 42 7.73 15.09 -13.48
C GLU A 42 8.56 13.80 -13.36
N GLN A 43 8.99 13.22 -14.50
CA GLN A 43 9.87 12.04 -14.51
C GLN A 43 11.30 12.37 -14.08
N LYS A 44 11.86 13.48 -14.54
CA LYS A 44 13.26 13.87 -14.25
C LYS A 44 13.48 14.19 -12.78
N ASP A 45 12.51 14.82 -12.13
CA ASP A 45 12.64 15.26 -10.74
C ASP A 45 12.15 14.23 -9.72
N GLY A 46 11.70 13.05 -10.17
CA GLY A 46 11.14 12.02 -9.29
C GLY A 46 9.84 12.42 -8.58
N VAL A 47 9.21 13.51 -9.03
CA VAL A 47 8.00 14.09 -8.40
C VAL A 47 6.86 13.10 -8.37
N LEU A 48 6.65 12.34 -9.46
CA LEU A 48 5.57 11.34 -9.53
C LEU A 48 5.79 10.19 -8.53
N ASN A 49 7.00 9.65 -8.48
CA ASN A 49 7.33 8.62 -7.47
C ASN A 49 7.28 9.20 -6.06
N GLY A 50 7.68 10.47 -5.90
CA GLY A 50 7.67 11.21 -4.65
C GLY A 50 6.28 11.42 -4.05
N ALA A 51 5.24 11.43 -4.87
CA ALA A 51 3.86 11.52 -4.40
C ALA A 51 3.27 10.15 -4.04
N TYR A 52 3.52 9.13 -4.86
CA TYR A 52 2.82 7.84 -4.73
C TYR A 52 3.51 6.84 -3.81
N MET A 53 4.85 6.83 -3.69
CA MET A 53 5.54 5.89 -2.81
C MET A 53 5.23 6.14 -1.32
N PRO A 54 5.38 7.35 -0.77
CA PRO A 54 4.97 7.62 0.61
C PRO A 54 3.48 7.39 0.85
N ASN A 55 2.64 7.63 -0.19
CA ASN A 55 1.21 7.36 -0.11
C ASN A 55 0.91 5.87 -0.02
N LEU A 56 1.63 5.01 -0.74
CA LEU A 56 1.54 3.56 -0.61
C LEU A 56 2.01 3.11 0.77
N GLU A 57 3.20 3.53 1.19
CA GLU A 57 3.84 3.10 2.43
C GLU A 57 3.03 3.47 3.68
N LYS A 58 2.47 4.68 3.75
CA LYS A 58 1.65 5.12 4.91
C LYS A 58 0.36 4.33 5.08
N HIS A 59 -0.16 3.67 4.03
CA HIS A 59 -1.37 2.88 4.10
C HIS A 59 -1.14 1.39 4.39
N ILE A 60 0.11 0.91 4.36
CA ILE A 60 0.43 -0.47 4.78
C ILE A 60 -0.04 -0.71 6.21
N ILE A 61 0.32 0.19 7.12
CA ILE A 61 -0.30 0.37 8.43
C ILE A 61 -0.71 1.85 8.46
N PRO A 62 -2.02 2.17 8.51
CA PRO A 62 -2.45 3.56 8.39
C PRO A 62 -1.82 4.44 9.47
N VAL A 63 -0.76 5.17 9.10
CA VAL A 63 -0.02 6.07 9.99
C VAL A 63 0.13 7.42 9.29
N PRO A 64 -0.33 8.52 9.89
CA PRO A 64 -0.27 9.83 9.26
C PRO A 64 1.17 10.26 9.01
N LEU A 65 1.40 10.89 7.86
CA LEU A 65 2.60 11.66 7.57
C LEU A 65 2.32 13.13 7.83
N LYS A 66 3.23 13.80 8.52
CA LYS A 66 3.08 15.23 8.83
C LYS A 66 3.11 16.12 7.58
N THR A 67 3.73 15.65 6.51
CA THR A 67 3.93 16.40 5.27
C THR A 67 2.64 16.63 4.47
N ASP A 68 1.68 15.72 4.56
CA ASP A 68 0.45 15.78 3.76
C ASP A 68 -0.79 16.15 4.58
N ASN A 69 -0.59 16.44 5.87
CA ASN A 69 -1.64 16.80 6.80
C ASN A 69 -2.85 15.83 6.82
N THR A 70 -2.62 14.57 6.43
CA THR A 70 -3.66 13.53 6.37
C THR A 70 -3.84 12.92 7.74
N ASP A 71 -5.07 12.97 8.27
CA ASP A 71 -5.44 12.23 9.48
C ASP A 71 -5.82 10.79 9.12
N LEU A 72 -4.97 9.83 9.46
CA LEU A 72 -5.21 8.40 9.29
C LEU A 72 -5.62 7.70 10.59
N THR A 73 -5.89 8.43 11.66
CA THR A 73 -6.25 7.85 12.96
C THR A 73 -7.52 7.02 12.87
N ASN A 74 -8.55 7.51 12.18
CA ASN A 74 -9.79 6.78 11.96
C ASN A 74 -9.58 5.54 11.08
N ALA A 75 -8.77 5.63 10.04
CA ALA A 75 -8.42 4.50 9.19
C ALA A 75 -7.70 3.39 9.98
N TYR A 76 -6.74 3.77 10.83
CA TYR A 76 -6.07 2.84 11.75
C TYR A 76 -7.06 2.24 12.75
N GLN A 77 -7.88 3.07 13.38
CA GLN A 77 -8.86 2.61 14.37
C GLN A 77 -9.78 1.54 13.78
N ILE A 78 -10.36 1.79 12.63
CA ILE A 78 -11.29 0.87 11.98
C ILE A 78 -10.57 -0.40 11.50
N SER A 79 -9.50 -0.25 10.74
CA SER A 79 -8.88 -1.38 10.03
C SER A 79 -7.99 -2.26 10.92
N ILE A 80 -7.42 -1.72 12.00
CA ILE A 80 -6.49 -2.43 12.88
C ILE A 80 -7.09 -2.62 14.27
N ASN A 81 -7.48 -1.52 14.96
CA ASN A 81 -7.90 -1.59 16.35
C ASN A 81 -9.27 -2.26 16.52
N LEU A 82 -10.31 -1.78 15.83
CA LEU A 82 -11.67 -2.30 15.96
C LEU A 82 -11.89 -3.64 15.25
N CYS A 83 -11.31 -3.79 14.05
CA CYS A 83 -11.49 -4.99 13.22
C CYS A 83 -10.31 -5.97 13.31
N GLY A 84 -9.52 -5.90 14.35
CA GLY A 84 -8.38 -6.80 14.60
C GLY A 84 -8.09 -6.93 16.09
N ASP A 85 -7.48 -5.92 16.69
CA ASP A 85 -6.98 -5.97 18.06
C ASP A 85 -8.07 -6.20 19.12
N SER A 86 -9.25 -5.62 18.91
CA SER A 86 -10.38 -5.80 19.81
C SER A 86 -10.97 -7.21 19.75
N TRP A 87 -10.94 -7.84 18.57
CA TRP A 87 -11.49 -9.20 18.38
C TRP A 87 -10.66 -10.26 19.10
N ILE A 88 -9.34 -10.09 19.14
CA ILE A 88 -8.44 -11.01 19.84
C ILE A 88 -8.20 -10.59 21.29
N GLY A 89 -8.89 -9.54 21.77
CA GLY A 89 -8.83 -9.10 23.16
C GLY A 89 -7.54 -8.38 23.57
N TYR A 90 -6.83 -7.77 22.61
CA TYR A 90 -5.69 -6.89 22.90
C TYR A 90 -6.18 -5.55 23.45
N PHE A 91 -7.27 -5.06 22.87
CA PHE A 91 -7.94 -3.85 23.32
C PHE A 91 -9.41 -4.08 23.56
N SER A 92 -10.00 -3.21 24.35
CA SER A 92 -11.44 -3.15 24.61
C SER A 92 -11.91 -1.70 24.53
N PRO A 93 -13.18 -1.44 24.21
CA PRO A 93 -13.76 -0.10 24.36
C PRO A 93 -13.70 0.33 25.81
N ARG A 94 -13.66 1.64 26.03
CA ARG A 94 -13.67 2.23 27.38
C ARG A 94 -14.99 1.94 28.13
N ASP A 95 -16.08 1.98 27.39
CA ASP A 95 -17.45 1.82 27.88
C ASP A 95 -18.34 1.21 26.79
N ASN A 96 -19.64 1.13 27.01
CA ASN A 96 -20.62 0.62 26.06
C ASN A 96 -20.97 1.62 24.93
N LYS A 97 -20.11 2.57 24.65
CA LYS A 97 -20.33 3.69 23.74
C LYS A 97 -20.62 3.27 22.30
N TRP A 98 -20.05 2.15 21.86
CA TRP A 98 -20.22 1.66 20.50
C TRP A 98 -21.31 0.59 20.46
N ASN A 99 -22.47 0.93 19.89
CA ASN A 99 -23.61 0.02 19.78
C ASN A 99 -24.02 -0.62 21.12
N GLU A 100 -23.92 0.12 22.22
CA GLU A 100 -24.22 -0.35 23.57
C GLU A 100 -23.42 -1.61 23.93
N ALA A 101 -24.09 -2.73 24.23
CA ALA A 101 -23.41 -4.00 24.53
C ALA A 101 -22.90 -4.75 23.28
N SER A 102 -23.28 -4.30 22.09
CA SER A 102 -22.92 -4.94 20.83
C SER A 102 -21.73 -4.20 20.21
N ASN A 103 -20.53 -4.72 20.38
CA ASN A 103 -19.31 -4.15 19.85
C ASN A 103 -18.32 -5.25 19.41
N THR A 104 -17.16 -4.87 18.92
CA THR A 104 -16.18 -5.82 18.38
C THR A 104 -15.65 -6.82 19.40
N THR A 105 -15.65 -6.51 20.70
CA THR A 105 -15.28 -7.46 21.75
C THR A 105 -16.38 -8.50 22.03
N THR A 106 -17.59 -8.26 21.59
CA THR A 106 -18.72 -9.21 21.60
C THR A 106 -18.96 -9.85 20.24
N PHE A 107 -18.00 -9.74 19.32
CA PHE A 107 -18.06 -10.24 17.95
C PHE A 107 -19.21 -9.67 17.11
N PHE A 108 -19.65 -8.47 17.42
CA PHE A 108 -20.63 -7.76 16.63
C PHE A 108 -19.98 -7.11 15.40
N PHE A 109 -20.51 -7.43 14.22
CA PHE A 109 -20.12 -6.80 12.97
C PHE A 109 -20.86 -5.49 12.74
N SER A 110 -20.15 -4.39 12.73
CA SER A 110 -20.68 -3.14 12.20
C SER A 110 -20.45 -3.11 10.68
N GLU A 111 -21.51 -3.16 9.90
CA GLU A 111 -21.45 -3.16 8.44
C GLU A 111 -20.66 -1.95 7.90
N GLY A 112 -20.91 -0.75 8.44
CA GLY A 112 -20.19 0.45 8.03
C GLY A 112 -18.68 0.37 8.29
N TRP A 113 -18.25 -0.22 9.41
CA TRP A 113 -16.82 -0.40 9.70
C TRP A 113 -16.18 -1.47 8.82
N VAL A 114 -16.89 -2.56 8.54
CA VAL A 114 -16.39 -3.61 7.65
C VAL A 114 -16.19 -3.08 6.22
N ASN A 115 -17.13 -2.30 5.72
CA ASN A 115 -17.02 -1.65 4.41
C ASN A 115 -15.84 -0.67 4.35
N LEU A 116 -15.68 0.19 5.37
CA LEU A 116 -14.54 1.10 5.46
C LEU A 116 -13.21 0.35 5.61
N MET A 117 -13.18 -0.74 6.37
CA MET A 117 -12.00 -1.58 6.49
C MET A 117 -11.58 -2.16 5.13
N TYR A 118 -12.55 -2.63 4.33
CA TYR A 118 -12.30 -3.13 2.98
C TYR A 118 -11.71 -2.05 2.08
N GLU A 119 -12.30 -0.86 2.09
CA GLU A 119 -11.83 0.30 1.33
C GLU A 119 -10.41 0.69 1.73
N TYR A 120 -10.14 0.89 3.02
CA TYR A 120 -8.82 1.29 3.51
C TYR A 120 -7.75 0.23 3.26
N ALA A 121 -8.10 -1.04 3.36
CA ALA A 121 -7.15 -2.15 3.25
C ALA A 121 -6.87 -2.57 1.80
N ILE A 122 -7.71 -2.21 0.85
CA ILE A 122 -7.58 -2.62 -0.56
C ILE A 122 -7.40 -1.41 -1.48
N THR A 123 -8.35 -0.49 -1.50
CA THR A 123 -8.33 0.63 -2.44
C THR A 123 -7.12 1.55 -2.21
N ASN A 124 -6.82 1.87 -0.94
CA ASN A 124 -5.71 2.76 -0.59
C ASN A 124 -4.32 2.14 -0.80
N ILE A 125 -4.23 0.83 -1.00
CA ILE A 125 -2.99 0.17 -1.41
C ILE A 125 -2.90 0.11 -2.93
N PHE A 126 -3.97 -0.31 -3.62
CA PHE A 126 -3.93 -0.46 -5.07
C PHE A 126 -3.82 0.87 -5.82
N ALA A 127 -4.50 1.92 -5.36
CA ALA A 127 -4.52 3.20 -6.08
C ALA A 127 -3.11 3.79 -6.29
N PRO A 128 -2.27 4.00 -5.26
CA PRO A 128 -0.91 4.48 -5.45
C PRO A 128 -0.01 3.44 -6.15
N TRP A 129 -0.19 2.14 -5.90
CA TRP A 129 0.59 1.10 -6.56
C TRP A 129 0.37 1.07 -8.08
N ILE A 130 -0.88 1.23 -8.56
CA ILE A 130 -1.17 1.31 -10.00
C ILE A 130 -0.42 2.49 -10.64
N GLN A 131 -0.37 3.64 -9.98
CA GLN A 131 0.37 4.79 -10.48
C GLN A 131 1.88 4.49 -10.53
N LEU A 132 2.43 3.91 -9.47
CA LEU A 132 3.85 3.50 -9.44
C LEU A 132 4.17 2.47 -10.53
N LYS A 133 3.29 1.50 -10.78
CA LYS A 133 3.42 0.56 -11.90
C LYS A 133 3.46 1.28 -13.23
N ASN A 134 2.50 2.18 -13.47
CA ASN A 134 2.41 2.89 -14.75
C ASN A 134 3.61 3.80 -14.99
N ILE A 135 4.12 4.47 -13.95
CA ILE A 135 5.28 5.36 -14.04
C ILE A 135 6.56 4.56 -14.30
N ASN A 136 6.78 3.50 -13.53
CA ASN A 136 8.07 2.82 -13.51
C ASN A 136 8.20 1.69 -14.56
N MET A 137 7.08 1.13 -15.03
CA MET A 137 7.08 0.01 -15.97
C MET A 137 6.73 0.39 -17.41
N SER A 138 6.37 1.66 -17.68
CA SER A 138 6.11 2.15 -19.02
C SER A 138 7.38 2.76 -19.66
N GLY A 139 7.40 2.81 -21.00
CA GLY A 139 8.52 3.38 -21.75
C GLY A 139 9.62 2.37 -22.08
N GLU A 140 10.68 2.85 -22.73
CA GLU A 140 11.79 2.01 -23.23
C GLU A 140 12.77 1.57 -22.13
N ASN A 141 12.86 2.33 -21.04
CA ASN A 141 13.77 2.08 -19.92
C ASN A 141 13.00 2.00 -18.59
N PRO A 142 12.35 0.87 -18.29
CA PRO A 142 11.59 0.70 -17.06
C PRO A 142 12.49 0.71 -15.82
N ASN A 143 12.06 1.41 -14.76
CA ASN A 143 12.71 1.39 -13.45
C ASN A 143 12.19 0.20 -12.63
N LYS A 144 12.74 -0.97 -12.91
CA LYS A 144 12.31 -2.23 -12.30
C LYS A 144 12.58 -2.29 -10.80
N GLU A 145 13.64 -1.67 -10.34
CA GLU A 145 14.05 -1.66 -8.94
C GLU A 145 13.06 -0.88 -8.08
N MET A 146 12.62 0.28 -8.56
CA MET A 146 11.60 1.06 -7.87
C MET A 146 10.24 0.35 -7.87
N TYR A 147 9.88 -0.29 -8.98
CA TYR A 147 8.69 -1.11 -9.05
C TYR A 147 8.76 -2.33 -8.11
N ALA A 148 9.92 -2.98 -7.97
CA ALA A 148 10.11 -4.09 -7.04
C ALA A 148 9.84 -3.66 -5.59
N ILE A 149 10.30 -2.49 -5.16
CA ILE A 149 9.99 -1.93 -3.84
C ILE A 149 8.47 -1.67 -3.69
N ALA A 150 7.83 -1.11 -4.71
CA ALA A 150 6.38 -0.90 -4.72
C ALA A 150 5.60 -2.23 -4.64
N GLN A 151 6.09 -3.30 -5.27
CA GLN A 151 5.49 -4.65 -5.19
C GLN A 151 5.58 -5.21 -3.77
N ILE A 152 6.74 -5.14 -3.13
CA ILE A 152 6.92 -5.58 -1.74
C ILE A 152 5.96 -4.81 -0.82
N SER A 153 5.88 -3.49 -0.98
CA SER A 153 4.99 -2.61 -0.20
C SER A 153 3.51 -2.95 -0.41
N LYS A 154 3.08 -3.21 -1.66
CA LYS A 154 1.73 -3.68 -2.00
C LYS A 154 1.39 -4.97 -1.24
N ILE A 155 2.26 -5.97 -1.30
CA ILE A 155 2.02 -7.27 -0.67
C ILE A 155 1.97 -7.14 0.85
N MET A 156 2.83 -6.31 1.45
CA MET A 156 2.76 -5.99 2.87
C MET A 156 1.40 -5.40 3.29
N GLY A 157 0.80 -4.57 2.46
CA GLY A 157 -0.52 -4.01 2.71
C GLY A 157 -1.65 -5.02 2.54
N LEU A 158 -1.60 -5.83 1.48
CA LEU A 158 -2.73 -6.66 1.03
C LEU A 158 -2.81 -8.05 1.66
N HIS A 159 -1.71 -8.64 2.15
CA HIS A 159 -1.76 -10.00 2.70
C HIS A 159 -2.75 -10.12 3.86
N ARG A 160 -2.88 -9.09 4.68
CA ARG A 160 -3.87 -9.06 5.78
C ARG A 160 -5.31 -8.93 5.27
N SER A 161 -5.50 -8.37 4.08
CA SER A 161 -6.83 -8.19 3.50
C SER A 161 -7.41 -9.53 3.06
N THR A 162 -6.64 -10.34 2.33
CA THR A 162 -7.10 -11.69 1.96
C THR A 162 -7.22 -12.61 3.18
N ASP A 163 -6.44 -12.40 4.25
CA ASP A 163 -6.60 -13.12 5.51
C ASP A 163 -7.93 -12.82 6.23
N LYS A 164 -8.45 -11.61 6.06
CA LYS A 164 -9.70 -11.17 6.67
C LYS A 164 -10.92 -11.48 5.80
N PHE A 165 -10.80 -11.29 4.51
CA PHE A 165 -11.93 -11.35 3.56
C PHE A 165 -11.96 -12.63 2.71
N GLY A 166 -10.88 -13.43 2.69
CA GLY A 166 -10.73 -14.55 1.78
C GLY A 166 -10.44 -14.07 0.36
N PRO A 167 -11.32 -14.34 -0.62
CA PRO A 167 -11.15 -13.83 -1.99
C PRO A 167 -11.13 -12.30 -2.03
N ILE A 168 -10.21 -11.74 -2.82
CA ILE A 168 -10.11 -10.29 -3.10
C ILE A 168 -9.83 -10.05 -4.58
N PRO A 169 -10.17 -8.89 -5.15
CA PRO A 169 -9.69 -8.52 -6.48
C PRO A 169 -8.17 -8.34 -6.43
N TYR A 170 -7.44 -9.01 -7.33
CA TYR A 170 -5.98 -8.96 -7.30
C TYR A 170 -5.34 -8.92 -8.69
N LYS A 171 -5.41 -10.02 -9.45
CA LYS A 171 -4.64 -10.18 -10.70
C LYS A 171 -5.01 -9.21 -11.81
N GLN A 172 -6.28 -8.83 -11.90
CA GLN A 172 -6.79 -7.96 -12.94
C GLN A 172 -6.85 -6.48 -12.52
N VAL A 173 -6.43 -6.16 -11.29
CA VAL A 173 -6.42 -4.77 -10.81
C VAL A 173 -5.40 -3.95 -11.59
N GLY A 174 -5.85 -2.79 -12.09
CA GLY A 174 -5.01 -1.88 -12.88
C GLY A 174 -4.91 -2.21 -14.38
N ASN A 175 -5.73 -3.14 -14.89
CA ASN A 175 -5.77 -3.47 -16.32
C ASN A 175 -6.76 -2.61 -17.14
N GLY A 176 -7.30 -1.54 -16.55
CA GLY A 176 -8.23 -0.63 -17.21
C GLY A 176 -9.68 -1.13 -17.30
N SER A 177 -10.00 -2.28 -16.68
CA SER A 177 -11.40 -2.76 -16.60
C SER A 177 -12.16 -2.02 -15.50
N PHE A 178 -13.44 -1.71 -15.77
CA PHE A 178 -14.35 -1.12 -14.77
C PHE A 178 -14.77 -2.13 -13.68
N THR A 179 -14.72 -3.41 -13.98
CA THR A 179 -15.06 -4.49 -13.06
C THR A 179 -13.88 -5.45 -12.97
N VAL A 180 -13.52 -5.84 -11.75
CA VAL A 180 -12.47 -6.80 -11.49
C VAL A 180 -13.05 -7.97 -10.72
N GLU A 181 -12.85 -9.17 -11.23
CA GLU A 181 -13.27 -10.40 -10.56
C GLU A 181 -12.43 -10.65 -9.30
N TYR A 182 -13.02 -11.36 -8.35
CA TYR A 182 -12.33 -11.78 -7.13
C TYR A 182 -11.49 -13.02 -7.42
N ASP A 183 -10.22 -12.95 -7.10
CA ASP A 183 -9.33 -14.09 -7.07
C ASP A 183 -9.49 -14.88 -5.77
N SER A 184 -9.43 -16.20 -5.83
CA SER A 184 -9.42 -17.02 -4.62
C SER A 184 -8.22 -16.69 -3.73
N GLN A 185 -8.34 -16.89 -2.42
CA GLN A 185 -7.24 -16.67 -1.48
C GLN A 185 -5.99 -17.46 -1.86
N GLU A 186 -6.14 -18.71 -2.32
CA GLU A 186 -5.03 -19.51 -2.83
C GLU A 186 -4.34 -18.82 -4.02
N SER A 187 -5.13 -18.35 -5.00
CA SER A 187 -4.60 -17.65 -6.18
C SER A 187 -3.83 -16.39 -5.81
N VAL A 188 -4.35 -15.62 -4.84
CA VAL A 188 -3.71 -14.41 -4.33
C VAL A 188 -2.40 -14.72 -3.62
N TYR A 189 -2.35 -15.76 -2.77
CA TYR A 189 -1.12 -16.16 -2.09
C TYR A 189 -0.04 -16.67 -3.05
N ARG A 190 -0.42 -17.41 -4.08
CA ARG A 190 0.53 -17.82 -5.14
C ARG A 190 1.13 -16.60 -5.84
N SER A 191 0.30 -15.63 -6.17
CA SER A 191 0.80 -14.36 -6.73
C SER A 191 1.71 -13.60 -5.77
N PHE A 192 1.43 -13.57 -4.48
CA PHE A 192 2.33 -12.95 -3.50
C PHE A 192 3.72 -13.57 -3.51
N PHE A 193 3.81 -14.90 -3.56
CA PHE A 193 5.09 -15.59 -3.59
C PHE A 193 5.86 -15.33 -4.87
N GLU A 194 5.21 -15.42 -6.02
CA GLU A 194 5.80 -15.17 -7.33
C GLU A 194 6.32 -13.73 -7.44
N GLU A 195 5.52 -12.76 -7.05
CA GLU A 195 5.86 -11.34 -7.09
C GLU A 195 6.97 -10.95 -6.09
N LEU A 196 7.00 -11.56 -4.89
CA LEU A 196 8.09 -11.35 -3.94
C LEU A 196 9.41 -11.96 -4.45
N ASP A 197 9.36 -13.15 -5.02
CA ASP A 197 10.53 -13.82 -5.61
C ASP A 197 11.11 -13.00 -6.77
N GLU A 198 10.24 -12.48 -7.64
CA GLU A 198 10.64 -11.58 -8.73
C GLU A 198 11.25 -10.28 -8.19
N ALA A 199 10.60 -9.64 -7.22
CA ALA A 199 11.09 -8.39 -6.63
C ALA A 199 12.45 -8.59 -5.96
N VAL A 200 12.64 -9.68 -5.20
CA VAL A 200 13.92 -10.03 -4.59
C VAL A 200 14.99 -10.27 -5.66
N THR A 201 14.65 -10.97 -6.75
CA THR A 201 15.58 -11.22 -7.85
C THR A 201 16.03 -9.91 -8.50
N VAL A 202 15.12 -9.01 -8.82
CA VAL A 202 15.43 -7.69 -9.42
C VAL A 202 16.35 -6.88 -8.50
N LEU A 203 16.02 -6.80 -7.20
CA LEU A 203 16.82 -6.04 -6.24
C LEU A 203 18.20 -6.70 -5.99
N TYR A 204 18.27 -8.03 -5.98
CA TYR A 204 19.53 -8.74 -5.83
C TYR A 204 20.46 -8.56 -7.03
N ASP A 205 19.93 -8.61 -8.26
CA ASP A 205 20.67 -8.33 -9.47
C ASP A 205 21.21 -6.90 -9.51
N PHE A 206 20.44 -5.95 -8.98
CA PHE A 206 20.86 -4.57 -8.82
C PHE A 206 22.00 -4.45 -7.80
N TYR A 207 21.87 -5.10 -6.66
CA TYR A 207 22.93 -5.17 -5.62
C TYR A 207 24.21 -5.78 -6.14
N MET A 208 24.13 -6.86 -6.93
CA MET A 208 25.30 -7.54 -7.51
C MET A 208 26.11 -6.66 -8.51
N LYS A 209 25.51 -5.60 -9.02
CA LYS A 209 26.18 -4.57 -9.84
C LYS A 209 26.86 -3.47 -8.99
N ALA A 210 27.11 -3.74 -7.72
CA ALA A 210 27.67 -2.82 -6.72
C ALA A 210 26.77 -1.59 -6.41
N ASN A 211 25.45 -1.74 -6.55
CA ASN A 211 24.48 -0.71 -6.21
C ASN A 211 23.77 -1.06 -4.90
N ASN A 212 23.91 -0.22 -3.89
CA ASN A 212 23.35 -0.44 -2.57
C ASN A 212 22.05 0.33 -2.32
N THR A 213 21.76 1.33 -3.14
CA THR A 213 20.61 2.21 -2.95
C THR A 213 19.95 2.50 -4.28
N VAL A 214 18.65 2.22 -4.37
CA VAL A 214 17.81 2.73 -5.45
C VAL A 214 17.61 4.22 -5.21
N PRO A 215 17.90 5.09 -6.18
CA PRO A 215 17.72 6.53 -6.03
C PRO A 215 16.23 6.88 -5.81
N MET A 216 15.80 6.92 -4.55
CA MET A 216 14.41 7.11 -4.15
C MET A 216 14.34 7.84 -2.80
N ALA A 217 14.54 9.14 -2.82
CA ALA A 217 14.35 9.96 -1.61
C ALA A 217 12.92 9.95 -1.05
N SER A 218 11.96 9.44 -1.83
CA SER A 218 10.56 9.32 -1.46
C SER A 218 10.22 8.06 -0.66
N ASP A 219 11.10 7.06 -0.61
CA ASP A 219 10.94 5.90 0.29
C ASP A 219 11.15 6.34 1.74
N VAL A 220 10.07 6.38 2.50
CA VAL A 220 10.08 6.82 3.91
C VAL A 220 10.37 5.68 4.89
N VAL A 221 10.61 4.46 4.39
CA VAL A 221 10.91 3.27 5.20
C VAL A 221 12.40 3.02 5.27
N TYR A 222 13.07 2.87 4.14
CA TYR A 222 14.49 2.52 4.07
C TYR A 222 15.32 3.42 3.15
N GLU A 223 14.74 4.50 2.62
CA GLU A 223 15.43 5.46 1.74
C GLU A 223 16.11 4.78 0.54
N GLY A 224 15.48 3.72 0.03
CA GLY A 224 15.97 2.95 -1.11
C GLY A 224 17.06 1.93 -0.78
N ASP A 225 17.38 1.65 0.49
CA ASP A 225 18.37 0.64 0.88
C ASP A 225 17.96 -0.76 0.41
N VAL A 226 18.67 -1.24 -0.60
CA VAL A 226 18.37 -2.48 -1.30
C VAL A 226 18.45 -3.70 -0.38
N THR A 227 19.45 -3.74 0.50
CA THR A 227 19.68 -4.89 1.39
C THR A 227 18.57 -5.01 2.42
N LYS A 228 18.08 -3.90 2.93
CA LYS A 228 16.96 -3.87 3.88
C LYS A 228 15.64 -4.26 3.21
N TRP A 229 15.40 -3.79 1.99
CA TRP A 229 14.23 -4.19 1.20
C TRP A 229 14.24 -5.69 0.87
N ILE A 230 15.39 -6.27 0.49
CA ILE A 230 15.53 -7.72 0.27
C ILE A 230 15.27 -8.50 1.56
N ARG A 231 15.87 -8.10 2.69
CA ARG A 231 15.63 -8.76 3.98
C ARG A 231 14.18 -8.72 4.40
N LEU A 232 13.52 -7.57 4.23
CA LEU A 232 12.09 -7.44 4.49
C LEU A 232 11.26 -8.36 3.60
N ALA A 233 11.53 -8.38 2.30
CA ALA A 233 10.81 -9.23 1.34
C ALA A 233 10.99 -10.72 1.66
N ASN A 234 12.22 -11.17 1.97
CA ASN A 234 12.50 -12.54 2.38
C ASN A 234 11.78 -12.89 3.69
N SER A 235 11.78 -11.99 4.67
CA SER A 235 11.07 -12.18 5.94
C SER A 235 9.56 -12.26 5.76
N LEU A 236 9.00 -11.43 4.86
CA LEU A 236 7.59 -11.50 4.48
C LEU A 236 7.28 -12.82 3.78
N MET A 237 8.12 -13.24 2.82
CA MET A 237 7.99 -14.52 2.12
C MET A 237 8.00 -15.70 3.09
N LEU A 238 8.93 -15.71 4.05
CA LEU A 238 9.00 -16.74 5.10
C LEU A 238 7.75 -16.72 5.99
N ARG A 239 7.27 -15.54 6.39
CA ARG A 239 6.03 -15.40 7.17
C ARG A 239 4.83 -15.96 6.43
N LEU A 240 4.68 -15.64 5.15
CA LEU A 240 3.58 -16.13 4.31
C LEU A 240 3.69 -17.65 4.10
N ALA A 241 4.90 -18.18 3.92
CA ALA A 241 5.15 -19.61 3.81
C ALA A 241 4.70 -20.37 5.06
N ILE A 242 5.07 -19.89 6.26
CA ILE A 242 4.62 -20.49 7.52
C ILE A 242 3.09 -20.45 7.64
N ARG A 243 2.45 -19.39 7.14
CA ARG A 243 1.00 -19.22 7.20
C ARG A 243 0.26 -20.25 6.34
N VAL A 244 0.76 -20.59 5.16
CA VAL A 244 0.12 -21.54 4.24
C VAL A 244 0.54 -23.01 4.46
N ARG A 245 1.40 -23.30 5.44
CA ARG A 245 2.03 -24.61 5.62
C ARG A 245 1.05 -25.78 5.77
N TYR A 246 -0.16 -25.53 6.28
CA TYR A 246 -1.19 -26.55 6.43
C TYR A 246 -2.12 -26.65 5.22
N ALA A 247 -2.15 -25.62 4.38
CA ALA A 247 -2.93 -25.59 3.15
C ALA A 247 -2.16 -26.19 1.96
N ASP A 248 -0.85 -25.83 1.85
CA ASP A 248 0.05 -26.32 0.80
C ASP A 248 1.49 -26.40 1.36
N GLU A 249 1.85 -27.59 1.85
CA GLU A 249 3.17 -27.83 2.45
C GLU A 249 4.31 -27.68 1.42
N VAL A 250 4.08 -28.07 0.17
CA VAL A 250 5.10 -27.98 -0.88
C VAL A 250 5.40 -26.53 -1.22
N LEU A 251 4.37 -25.73 -1.43
CA LEU A 251 4.50 -24.29 -1.65
C LEU A 251 5.21 -23.62 -0.47
N ALA A 252 4.77 -23.91 0.74
CA ALA A 252 5.33 -23.36 1.97
C ALA A 252 6.83 -23.66 2.08
N ARG A 253 7.23 -24.92 1.89
CA ARG A 253 8.63 -25.34 1.94
C ARG A 253 9.47 -24.64 0.88
N THR A 254 8.96 -24.59 -0.36
CA THR A 254 9.67 -23.99 -1.50
C THR A 254 10.06 -22.55 -1.21
N TYR A 255 9.10 -21.73 -0.78
CA TYR A 255 9.35 -20.31 -0.57
C TYR A 255 10.02 -20.00 0.78
N ALA A 256 9.80 -20.81 1.81
CA ALA A 256 10.56 -20.69 3.05
C ALA A 256 12.06 -20.97 2.82
N GLU A 257 12.39 -22.03 2.07
CA GLU A 257 13.78 -22.34 1.74
C GLU A 257 14.42 -21.27 0.85
N LYS A 258 13.70 -20.74 -0.15
CA LYS A 258 14.19 -19.62 -0.96
C LYS A 258 14.53 -18.40 -0.10
N ALA A 259 13.64 -18.01 0.80
CA ALA A 259 13.83 -16.86 1.68
C ALA A 259 15.06 -17.00 2.59
N ILE A 260 15.23 -18.18 3.20
CA ILE A 260 16.33 -18.45 4.14
C ILE A 260 17.68 -18.61 3.41
N LYS A 261 17.68 -19.24 2.22
CA LYS A 261 18.89 -19.46 1.44
C LYS A 261 19.37 -18.25 0.63
N ASN A 262 18.60 -17.17 0.60
CA ASN A 262 19.02 -15.94 -0.08
C ASN A 262 20.30 -15.40 0.55
N PRO A 263 21.34 -15.04 -0.22
CA PRO A 263 22.63 -14.58 0.33
C PRO A 263 22.53 -13.31 1.21
N ILE A 264 21.55 -12.45 0.98
CA ILE A 264 21.28 -11.25 1.81
C ILE A 264 20.57 -11.64 3.12
N GLY A 265 19.83 -12.77 3.11
CA GLY A 265 19.15 -13.31 4.28
C GLY A 265 17.80 -12.64 4.56
N VAL A 266 17.33 -12.90 5.77
CA VAL A 266 16.10 -12.33 6.36
C VAL A 266 16.45 -11.21 7.35
N MET A 267 15.46 -10.55 7.93
CA MET A 267 15.66 -9.58 9.02
C MET A 267 16.22 -10.30 10.25
N GLU A 268 17.34 -9.81 10.79
CA GLU A 268 18.06 -10.44 11.91
C GLU A 268 18.16 -9.54 13.13
N SER A 269 18.03 -8.23 12.96
CA SER A 269 18.23 -7.25 14.01
C SER A 269 17.16 -6.16 14.01
N ILE A 270 17.17 -5.35 15.07
CA ILE A 270 16.32 -4.16 15.17
C ILE A 270 16.66 -3.10 14.10
N ASP A 271 17.86 -3.14 13.55
CA ASP A 271 18.30 -2.21 12.51
C ASP A 271 17.67 -2.52 11.14
N ASP A 272 17.16 -3.75 10.98
CA ASP A 272 16.42 -4.18 9.80
C ASP A 272 14.93 -3.81 9.87
N MET A 273 14.46 -3.26 10.98
CA MET A 273 13.05 -2.98 11.20
C MET A 273 12.51 -1.99 10.18
N ALA A 274 11.43 -2.38 9.49
CA ALA A 274 10.65 -1.49 8.63
C ALA A 274 9.97 -0.42 9.48
N LYS A 275 10.52 0.78 9.47
CA LYS A 275 10.08 1.89 10.28
C LYS A 275 9.90 3.12 9.40
N MET A 276 8.72 3.74 9.47
CA MET A 276 8.50 5.00 8.79
C MET A 276 9.51 6.04 9.25
N ASN A 277 10.47 6.35 8.39
CA ASN A 277 11.40 7.46 8.64
C ASN A 277 10.69 8.77 8.29
N ARG A 278 10.50 9.60 9.31
CA ARG A 278 9.73 10.83 9.19
C ARG A 278 10.63 12.06 9.12
N GLY A 279 11.94 11.87 9.10
CA GLY A 279 12.91 12.95 9.22
C GLY A 279 12.82 13.68 10.57
N ALA A 280 13.78 14.56 10.85
CA ALA A 280 13.87 15.25 12.13
C ALA A 280 12.65 16.14 12.48
N ASN A 281 11.93 16.59 11.46
CA ASN A 281 10.78 17.51 11.61
C ASN A 281 9.41 16.81 11.52
N LEU A 282 9.36 15.51 11.30
CA LEU A 282 8.14 14.75 11.04
C LEU A 282 7.76 13.88 12.25
N GLN A 283 7.58 14.50 13.41
CA GLN A 283 7.10 13.80 14.59
C GLN A 283 5.58 13.67 14.55
N THR A 284 5.07 12.57 14.06
CA THR A 284 3.67 12.18 14.25
C THR A 284 3.58 11.13 15.35
N LYS A 285 2.57 11.22 16.17
CA LYS A 285 2.28 10.19 17.17
C LYS A 285 1.64 8.99 16.49
N HIS A 286 1.89 7.79 17.00
CA HIS A 286 1.19 6.60 16.55
C HIS A 286 -0.33 6.77 16.77
N PRO A 287 -1.20 6.34 15.85
CA PRO A 287 -2.65 6.52 15.99
C PRO A 287 -3.23 6.02 17.32
N MET A 288 -2.69 4.92 17.89
CA MET A 288 -3.12 4.44 19.20
C MET A 288 -2.94 5.45 20.33
N TYR A 289 -1.97 6.35 20.23
CA TYR A 289 -1.85 7.43 21.20
C TYR A 289 -3.10 8.31 21.19
N GLN A 290 -3.57 8.69 20.01
CA GLN A 290 -4.76 9.54 19.86
C GLN A 290 -6.04 8.79 20.22
N ILE A 291 -6.13 7.50 19.86
CA ILE A 291 -7.30 6.64 20.16
C ILE A 291 -7.44 6.42 21.67
N ALA A 292 -6.34 6.25 22.39
CA ALA A 292 -6.35 5.96 23.83
C ALA A 292 -6.34 7.22 24.70
N ASP A 293 -5.88 8.36 24.21
CA ASP A 293 -5.70 9.60 24.96
C ASP A 293 -7.06 10.14 25.48
N PRO A 294 -7.22 10.34 26.82
CA PRO A 294 -8.42 10.90 27.40
C PRO A 294 -8.82 12.29 26.86
N GLY A 295 -7.84 13.06 26.39
CA GLY A 295 -8.07 14.40 25.80
C GLY A 295 -8.50 14.37 24.34
N GLN A 296 -8.52 13.19 23.69
CA GLN A 296 -8.83 13.02 22.28
C GLN A 296 -9.97 12.01 22.08
N TYR A 297 -9.73 10.88 21.41
CA TYR A 297 -10.79 9.87 21.17
C TYR A 297 -11.25 9.18 22.46
N ASN A 298 -10.29 8.82 23.31
CA ASN A 298 -10.57 8.16 24.59
C ASN A 298 -11.38 6.85 24.44
N ASP A 299 -11.15 6.14 23.36
CA ASP A 299 -12.01 5.02 22.92
C ASP A 299 -11.47 3.64 23.28
N SER A 300 -10.18 3.50 23.62
CA SER A 300 -9.54 2.20 23.76
C SER A 300 -8.81 2.04 25.09
N ARG A 301 -8.89 0.84 25.64
CA ARG A 301 -8.21 0.40 26.87
C ARG A 301 -7.55 -0.94 26.64
N MET A 302 -6.64 -1.32 27.55
CA MET A 302 -6.08 -2.67 27.59
C MET A 302 -7.19 -3.71 27.69
N GLY A 303 -7.20 -4.68 26.79
CA GLY A 303 -8.14 -5.80 26.84
C GLY A 303 -7.81 -6.79 27.95
N ALA A 304 -8.83 -7.42 28.53
CA ALA A 304 -8.65 -8.41 29.60
C ALA A 304 -7.79 -9.60 29.16
N THR A 305 -7.91 -10.05 27.92
CA THR A 305 -7.15 -11.19 27.41
C THR A 305 -5.64 -10.89 27.44
N ILE A 306 -5.21 -9.80 26.83
CA ILE A 306 -3.76 -9.45 26.83
C ILE A 306 -3.26 -9.17 28.25
N GLN A 307 -4.08 -8.56 29.10
CA GLN A 307 -3.73 -8.32 30.49
C GLN A 307 -3.46 -9.63 31.25
N CYS A 308 -4.34 -10.62 31.11
CA CYS A 308 -4.16 -11.92 31.76
C CYS A 308 -2.87 -12.62 31.31
N TYR A 309 -2.59 -12.62 30.00
CA TYR A 309 -1.34 -13.20 29.48
C TYR A 309 -0.11 -12.46 29.99
N MET A 310 -0.07 -11.15 29.85
CA MET A 310 1.11 -10.36 30.23
C MET A 310 1.37 -10.40 31.74
N LYS A 311 0.34 -10.33 32.57
CA LYS A 311 0.46 -10.48 34.04
C LYS A 311 0.81 -11.91 34.42
N GLY A 312 0.16 -12.91 33.82
CA GLY A 312 0.39 -14.32 34.13
C GLY A 312 1.81 -14.81 33.82
N TYR A 313 2.42 -14.29 32.79
CA TYR A 313 3.81 -14.58 32.42
C TYR A 313 4.82 -13.56 32.95
N ALA A 314 4.41 -12.61 33.79
CA ALA A 314 5.26 -11.50 34.26
C ALA A 314 6.00 -10.80 33.11
N ASP A 315 5.32 -10.56 31.99
CA ASP A 315 5.92 -10.01 30.78
C ASP A 315 6.39 -8.56 31.02
N PRO A 316 7.70 -8.29 30.89
CA PRO A 316 8.26 -6.96 31.18
C PRO A 316 7.77 -5.88 30.20
N ARG A 317 7.19 -6.27 29.06
CA ARG A 317 6.68 -5.32 28.06
C ARG A 317 5.37 -4.64 28.46
N ILE A 318 4.67 -5.14 29.49
CA ILE A 318 3.37 -4.58 29.91
C ILE A 318 3.48 -3.07 30.20
N SER A 319 4.50 -2.65 30.94
CA SER A 319 4.75 -1.25 31.28
C SER A 319 5.24 -0.40 30.08
N LYS A 320 5.61 -1.04 28.96
CA LYS A 320 6.02 -0.36 27.72
C LYS A 320 4.84 -0.15 26.76
N TYR A 321 3.88 -1.04 26.80
CA TYR A 321 2.71 -0.98 25.91
C TYR A 321 1.53 -0.24 26.53
N PHE A 322 1.39 -0.33 27.84
CA PHE A 322 0.24 0.21 28.56
C PHE A 322 0.70 1.07 29.73
N GLN A 323 0.06 2.21 29.90
CA GLN A 323 0.23 3.02 31.10
C GLN A 323 -0.67 2.48 32.20
N ASP A 324 -0.15 2.44 33.43
CA ASP A 324 -0.96 2.19 34.60
C ASP A 324 -1.80 3.45 34.87
N GLN A 325 -3.09 3.30 34.83
CA GLN A 325 -4.03 4.40 35.08
C GLN A 325 -4.62 4.34 36.48
N GLY A 326 -4.02 3.52 37.37
CA GLY A 326 -4.43 3.37 38.77
C GLY A 326 -5.51 2.32 38.97
#